data_df43b46a5114c9a9ca821c7efde5b9c3
#
_entry.id   df43b46a5114c9a9ca821c7efde5b9c3
#
_cell.length_a   1.000
_cell.length_b   1.000
_cell.length_c   1.000
_cell.angle_alpha   90.00
_cell.angle_beta   90.00
_cell.angle_gamma   90.00
#
_symmetry.space_group_name_H-M   'P 1'
#
loop_
_entity.id
_entity.type
_entity.pdbx_description
1 polymer ?
#
loop_
_entity_poly.entity_id
_entity_poly.type
_entity_poly.pdbx_seq_one_letter_code
_entity_poly.pdbx_strand_id
1 'polypeptide(L)'
;MAVSFLKDLGPCEVSWGGVVLGVLNGPVKVKVDDQDVGIKENGQGVADVDAVFIGRKFADIEVPLTRITIDELNAVFHGTVLASDVLTISNVVGESMYDSSLALLIKPLINDVAGVDVTEWIELFKTFPVAKLELPYDNATQRNFVFSFKVFPSQESGQKGEFGTFGHA
;
A
#
# COMPACT_ATOMS: atom_id res chain seq x y z
N MET A 1 21.12 9.83 21.53
CA MET A 1 20.09 9.36 20.58
C MET A 1 20.82 8.83 19.36
N ALA A 2 20.63 7.57 19.02
CA ALA A 2 21.12 7.05 17.75
C ALA A 2 20.20 7.62 16.65
N VAL A 3 20.80 8.27 15.64
CA VAL A 3 20.05 8.70 14.47
C VAL A 3 19.83 7.45 13.62
N SER A 4 18.58 6.98 13.56
CA SER A 4 18.21 5.90 12.65
C SER A 4 17.98 6.53 11.27
N PHE A 5 18.71 6.06 10.28
CA PHE A 5 18.48 6.44 8.88
C PHE A 5 17.63 5.34 8.23
N LEU A 6 16.64 5.75 7.44
CA LEU A 6 16.01 4.84 6.50
C LEU A 6 17.09 4.40 5.52
N LYS A 7 17.50 3.13 5.59
CA LYS A 7 18.44 2.57 4.65
C LYS A 7 17.78 2.39 3.29
N ASP A 8 18.60 2.41 2.24
CA ASP A 8 18.15 2.08 0.90
C ASP A 8 17.43 0.72 0.91
N LEU A 9 16.15 0.76 0.56
CA LEU A 9 15.28 -0.39 0.65
C LEU A 9 15.61 -1.36 -0.49
N GLY A 10 16.18 -2.49 -0.11
CA GLY A 10 16.28 -3.67 -0.95
C GLY A 10 14.92 -4.36 -1.14
N PRO A 11 14.90 -5.66 -1.41
CA PRO A 11 13.67 -6.44 -1.45
C PRO A 11 12.91 -6.30 -0.13
N CYS A 12 11.58 -6.33 -0.20
CA CYS A 12 10.73 -6.20 0.98
C CYS A 12 9.69 -7.33 1.06
N GLU A 13 9.21 -7.60 2.25
CA GLU A 13 8.01 -8.39 2.53
C GLU A 13 6.83 -7.43 2.70
N VAL A 14 5.71 -7.78 2.11
CA VAL A 14 4.47 -7.03 2.24
C VAL A 14 3.43 -7.93 2.89
N SER A 15 2.79 -7.44 3.94
CA SER A 15 1.64 -8.11 4.55
C SER A 15 0.44 -7.18 4.64
N TRP A 16 -0.74 -7.74 4.41
CA TRP A 16 -2.01 -7.03 4.49
C TRP A 16 -2.96 -7.74 5.44
N GLY A 17 -3.48 -7.01 6.44
CA GLY A 17 -4.33 -7.61 7.46
C GLY A 17 -3.69 -8.78 8.21
N GLY A 18 -2.34 -8.80 8.30
CA GLY A 18 -1.58 -9.90 8.92
C GLY A 18 -1.26 -11.08 8.00
N VAL A 19 -1.76 -11.08 6.76
CA VAL A 19 -1.42 -12.11 5.74
C VAL A 19 -0.24 -11.62 4.93
N VAL A 20 0.85 -12.39 4.92
CA VAL A 20 2.03 -12.11 4.08
C VAL A 20 1.66 -12.42 2.64
N LEU A 21 1.91 -11.46 1.76
CA LEU A 21 1.63 -11.59 0.33
C LEU A 21 2.84 -12.24 -0.36
N GLY A 22 2.59 -13.20 -1.16
CA GLY A 22 3.48 -13.97 -2.04
C GLY A 22 4.92 -13.47 -2.28
N VAL A 23 5.49 -13.83 -3.42
CA VAL A 23 6.86 -13.40 -3.79
C VAL A 23 6.81 -12.19 -4.69
N LEU A 24 7.45 -11.10 -4.28
CA LEU A 24 7.52 -9.86 -5.04
C LEU A 24 8.34 -10.00 -6.34
N ASN A 25 7.89 -9.36 -7.38
CA ASN A 25 8.57 -9.28 -8.69
C ASN A 25 8.96 -7.84 -9.06
N GLY A 26 9.34 -7.06 -8.10
CA GLY A 26 9.73 -5.69 -8.38
C GLY A 26 9.63 -4.79 -7.17
N PRO A 27 9.97 -3.51 -7.32
CA PRO A 27 9.95 -2.58 -6.22
C PRO A 27 8.50 -2.23 -5.83
N VAL A 28 8.24 -2.21 -4.54
CA VAL A 28 7.07 -1.56 -3.97
C VAL A 28 7.39 -0.08 -3.79
N LYS A 29 6.56 0.79 -4.37
CA LYS A 29 6.77 2.24 -4.31
C LYS A 29 5.70 2.89 -3.46
N VAL A 30 6.12 3.56 -2.41
CA VAL A 30 5.25 4.42 -1.59
C VAL A 30 5.48 5.86 -2.03
N LYS A 31 4.45 6.49 -2.56
CA LYS A 31 4.52 7.88 -3.03
C LYS A 31 3.49 8.72 -2.29
N VAL A 32 3.97 9.85 -1.76
CA VAL A 32 3.16 10.81 -1.02
C VAL A 32 3.23 12.15 -1.75
N ASP A 33 2.08 12.73 -2.02
CA ASP A 33 1.96 14.04 -2.67
C ASP A 33 1.29 15.00 -1.69
N ASP A 34 2.01 16.05 -1.32
CA ASP A 34 1.45 17.18 -0.55
C ASP A 34 0.80 18.16 -1.51
N GLN A 35 -0.36 18.65 -1.14
CA GLN A 35 -1.13 19.61 -1.92
C GLN A 35 -1.18 20.95 -1.19
N ASP A 36 -0.89 22.01 -1.93
CA ASP A 36 -0.92 23.39 -1.45
C ASP A 36 -1.67 24.30 -2.42
N VAL A 37 -2.06 25.46 -1.93
CA VAL A 37 -2.62 26.55 -2.73
C VAL A 37 -1.78 27.81 -2.49
N GLY A 38 -1.16 28.29 -3.56
CA GLY A 38 -0.39 29.52 -3.52
C GLY A 38 -1.28 30.76 -3.32
N ILE A 39 -0.84 31.66 -2.49
CA ILE A 39 -1.47 32.97 -2.25
C ILE A 39 -0.73 34.02 -3.08
N LYS A 40 -1.51 34.75 -3.89
CA LYS A 40 -0.98 35.82 -4.75
C LYS A 40 -1.46 37.18 -4.27
N GLU A 41 -0.57 38.13 -4.24
CA GLU A 41 -0.90 39.54 -3.96
C GLU A 41 -0.91 40.36 -5.26
N ASN A 42 -1.79 41.36 -5.29
CA ASN A 42 -1.83 42.30 -6.40
C ASN A 42 -0.52 43.08 -6.48
N GLY A 43 0.10 43.05 -7.65
CA GLY A 43 1.36 43.77 -7.90
C GLY A 43 2.62 42.88 -7.82
N GLN A 44 2.53 41.63 -7.39
CA GLN A 44 3.64 40.68 -7.34
C GLN A 44 3.76 39.83 -8.63
N GLY A 45 2.92 40.07 -9.64
CA GLY A 45 2.95 39.33 -10.89
C GLY A 45 2.37 37.91 -10.73
N VAL A 46 3.10 36.91 -11.21
CA VAL A 46 2.68 35.50 -11.15
C VAL A 46 3.28 34.73 -9.97
N ALA A 47 4.17 35.35 -9.21
CA ALA A 47 4.80 34.70 -8.06
C ALA A 47 3.81 34.57 -6.89
N ASP A 48 3.87 33.46 -6.21
CA ASP A 48 3.17 33.28 -4.94
C ASP A 48 3.97 33.94 -3.83
N VAL A 49 3.29 34.68 -2.94
CA VAL A 49 3.93 35.34 -1.77
C VAL A 49 3.84 34.45 -0.54
N ASP A 50 2.89 33.50 -0.53
CA ASP A 50 2.70 32.48 0.50
C ASP A 50 1.95 31.29 -0.10
N ALA A 51 1.91 30.18 0.61
CA ALA A 51 1.13 29.01 0.23
C ALA A 51 0.47 28.36 1.45
N VAL A 52 -0.76 27.91 1.30
CA VAL A 52 -1.48 27.18 2.33
C VAL A 52 -1.51 25.71 1.99
N PHE A 53 -1.02 24.87 2.90
CA PHE A 53 -1.14 23.43 2.81
C PHE A 53 -2.60 23.02 2.95
N ILE A 54 -3.13 22.32 1.94
CA ILE A 54 -4.54 21.90 1.91
C ILE A 54 -4.73 20.41 2.17
N GLY A 55 -3.67 19.62 2.09
CA GLY A 55 -3.75 18.21 2.42
C GLY A 55 -2.62 17.37 1.85
N ARG A 56 -2.66 16.11 2.21
CA ARG A 56 -1.73 15.06 1.76
C ARG A 56 -2.50 13.92 1.13
N LYS A 57 -1.99 13.38 0.06
CA LYS A 57 -2.54 12.23 -0.64
C LYS A 57 -1.46 11.19 -0.85
N PHE A 58 -1.78 9.95 -0.54
CA PHE A 58 -0.98 8.82 -1.00
C PHE A 58 -1.43 8.40 -2.40
N ALA A 59 -0.48 8.17 -3.28
CA ALA A 59 -0.73 7.47 -4.52
C ALA A 59 -1.04 6.00 -4.24
N ASP A 60 -1.72 5.34 -5.17
CA ASP A 60 -1.97 3.90 -5.05
C ASP A 60 -0.63 3.15 -5.00
N ILE A 61 -0.50 2.24 -4.05
CA ILE A 61 0.72 1.45 -3.85
C ILE A 61 0.59 0.17 -4.66
N GLU A 62 1.44 0.02 -5.66
CA GLU A 62 1.47 -1.19 -6.48
C GLU A 62 2.40 -2.23 -5.87
N VAL A 63 1.86 -3.44 -5.68
CA VAL A 63 2.57 -4.60 -5.18
C VAL A 63 2.59 -5.67 -6.27
N PRO A 64 3.69 -5.76 -7.04
CA PRO A 64 3.84 -6.78 -8.07
C PRO A 64 4.30 -8.11 -7.47
N LEU A 65 3.58 -9.20 -7.74
CA LEU A 65 3.88 -10.55 -7.25
C LEU A 65 4.15 -11.49 -8.42
N THR A 66 5.12 -12.41 -8.27
CA THR A 66 5.36 -13.53 -9.20
C THR A 66 4.64 -14.79 -8.79
N ARG A 67 4.44 -14.97 -7.50
CA ARG A 67 3.77 -16.14 -6.92
C ARG A 67 2.84 -15.68 -5.83
N ILE A 68 1.65 -16.24 -5.84
CA ILE A 68 0.64 -16.07 -4.79
C ILE A 68 -0.09 -17.41 -4.63
N THR A 69 -0.36 -17.78 -3.40
CA THR A 69 -1.17 -18.96 -3.10
C THR A 69 -2.67 -18.61 -3.22
N ILE A 70 -3.52 -19.64 -3.34
CA ILE A 70 -4.96 -19.42 -3.43
C ILE A 70 -5.54 -18.84 -2.14
N ASP A 71 -4.94 -19.18 -0.99
CA ASP A 71 -5.32 -18.62 0.32
C ASP A 71 -4.96 -17.14 0.44
N GLU A 72 -3.73 -16.75 0.03
CA GLU A 72 -3.30 -15.37 -0.02
C GLU A 72 -4.15 -14.56 -1.01
N LEU A 73 -4.48 -15.17 -2.16
CA LEU A 73 -5.35 -14.55 -3.16
C LEU A 73 -6.75 -14.29 -2.59
N ASN A 74 -7.32 -15.27 -1.87
CA ASN A 74 -8.61 -15.12 -1.20
C ASN A 74 -8.57 -14.02 -0.12
N ALA A 75 -7.45 -13.89 0.60
CA ALA A 75 -7.31 -12.86 1.62
C ALA A 75 -7.33 -11.44 1.02
N VAL A 76 -6.72 -11.25 -0.17
CA VAL A 76 -6.53 -9.93 -0.78
C VAL A 76 -7.60 -9.59 -1.82
N PHE A 77 -8.19 -10.60 -2.44
CA PHE A 77 -9.17 -10.40 -3.50
C PHE A 77 -10.58 -10.21 -2.92
N HIS A 78 -11.05 -8.99 -2.92
CA HIS A 78 -12.36 -8.67 -2.32
C HIS A 78 -13.51 -9.37 -3.06
N GLY A 79 -14.51 -9.85 -2.30
CA GLY A 79 -15.67 -10.55 -2.85
C GLY A 79 -15.39 -12.01 -3.26
N THR A 80 -14.37 -12.63 -2.69
CA THR A 80 -14.06 -14.03 -2.92
C THR A 80 -14.49 -14.92 -1.76
N VAL A 81 -14.78 -16.17 -2.10
CA VAL A 81 -15.04 -17.23 -1.12
C VAL A 81 -14.21 -18.45 -1.52
N LEU A 82 -13.39 -18.92 -0.60
CA LEU A 82 -12.60 -20.14 -0.77
C LEU A 82 -13.34 -21.33 -0.14
N ALA A 83 -13.65 -22.34 -0.94
CA ALA A 83 -14.24 -23.58 -0.47
C ALA A 83 -13.60 -24.76 -1.18
N SER A 84 -12.99 -25.69 -0.44
CA SER A 84 -12.35 -26.90 -0.98
C SER A 84 -11.39 -26.61 -2.14
N ASP A 85 -10.46 -25.68 -1.95
CA ASP A 85 -9.45 -25.24 -2.92
C ASP A 85 -10.03 -24.57 -4.20
N VAL A 86 -11.31 -24.21 -4.17
CA VAL A 86 -11.97 -23.46 -5.24
C VAL A 86 -12.25 -22.05 -4.79
N LEU A 87 -11.64 -21.09 -5.48
CA LEU A 87 -11.88 -19.67 -5.24
C LEU A 87 -13.02 -19.19 -6.13
N THR A 88 -14.13 -18.84 -5.52
CA THR A 88 -15.27 -18.22 -6.21
C THR A 88 -15.16 -16.71 -6.13
N ILE A 89 -15.24 -16.05 -7.27
CA ILE A 89 -15.20 -14.59 -7.37
C ILE A 89 -16.62 -14.07 -7.58
N SER A 90 -17.07 -13.21 -6.67
CA SER A 90 -18.39 -12.60 -6.72
C SER A 90 -18.31 -11.12 -7.06
N ASN A 91 -19.32 -10.63 -7.77
CA ASN A 91 -19.46 -9.19 -8.00
C ASN A 91 -20.11 -8.54 -6.78
N VAL A 92 -19.30 -7.82 -6.01
CA VAL A 92 -19.76 -7.09 -4.82
C VAL A 92 -19.88 -5.63 -5.20
N VAL A 93 -21.08 -5.05 -5.02
CA VAL A 93 -21.39 -3.68 -5.41
C VAL A 93 -21.89 -2.89 -4.21
N GLY A 94 -21.36 -1.66 -4.05
CA GLY A 94 -21.84 -0.72 -3.03
C GLY A 94 -21.22 -0.86 -1.66
N GLU A 95 -20.23 -1.73 -1.48
CA GLU A 95 -19.48 -1.80 -0.22
C GLU A 95 -18.49 -0.64 -0.07
N SER A 96 -18.32 -0.19 1.18
CA SER A 96 -17.33 0.82 1.53
C SER A 96 -15.93 0.21 1.53
N MET A 97 -15.05 0.74 0.69
CA MET A 97 -13.63 0.34 0.72
C MET A 97 -12.96 0.70 2.04
N TYR A 98 -13.41 1.78 2.69
CA TYR A 98 -12.87 2.19 3.98
C TYR A 98 -13.22 1.20 5.09
N ASP A 99 -14.47 0.74 5.17
CA ASP A 99 -14.93 -0.17 6.21
C ASP A 99 -14.27 -1.55 6.09
N SER A 100 -13.94 -1.97 4.87
CA SER A 100 -13.23 -3.22 4.57
C SER A 100 -11.70 -3.04 4.49
N SER A 101 -11.18 -1.86 4.85
CA SER A 101 -9.74 -1.58 4.81
C SER A 101 -9.01 -2.17 6.02
N LEU A 102 -7.80 -2.68 5.77
CA LEU A 102 -6.90 -3.23 6.78
C LEU A 102 -5.53 -2.57 6.69
N ALA A 103 -4.69 -2.82 7.69
CA ALA A 103 -3.33 -2.32 7.69
C ALA A 103 -2.47 -3.02 6.64
N LEU A 104 -1.65 -2.24 5.94
CA LEU A 104 -0.60 -2.70 5.04
C LEU A 104 0.75 -2.46 5.71
N LEU A 105 1.52 -3.51 5.89
CA LEU A 105 2.83 -3.46 6.51
C LEU A 105 3.90 -3.87 5.49
N ILE A 106 4.90 -3.02 5.32
CA ILE A 106 6.03 -3.23 4.41
C ILE A 106 7.29 -3.32 5.26
N LYS A 107 7.99 -4.45 5.18
CA LYS A 107 9.22 -4.73 5.92
C LYS A 107 10.36 -4.96 4.96
N PRO A 108 11.51 -4.32 5.12
CA PRO A 108 12.68 -4.62 4.32
C PRO A 108 13.16 -6.06 4.59
N LEU A 109 13.65 -6.75 3.56
CA LEU A 109 14.27 -8.05 3.69
C LEU A 109 15.78 -7.90 3.85
N ILE A 110 16.33 -8.61 4.83
CA ILE A 110 17.77 -8.75 5.05
C ILE A 110 18.11 -10.22 4.93
N ASN A 111 18.91 -10.60 3.93
CA ASN A 111 19.24 -11.99 3.62
C ASN A 111 17.98 -12.88 3.46
N ASP A 112 17.01 -12.41 2.70
CA ASP A 112 15.72 -13.07 2.42
C ASP A 112 14.83 -13.30 3.66
N VAL A 113 15.12 -12.64 4.77
CA VAL A 113 14.31 -12.69 6.00
C VAL A 113 13.81 -11.29 6.30
N ALA A 114 12.54 -11.18 6.71
CA ALA A 114 11.96 -9.89 7.13
C ALA A 114 12.83 -9.26 8.23
N GLY A 115 13.24 -8.02 8.02
CA GLY A 115 14.07 -7.28 8.96
C GLY A 115 13.39 -7.16 10.33
N VAL A 116 14.16 -7.42 11.39
CA VAL A 116 13.66 -7.30 12.77
C VAL A 116 13.71 -5.87 13.30
N ASP A 117 14.40 -4.97 12.58
CA ASP A 117 14.46 -3.56 12.97
C ASP A 117 13.15 -2.86 12.60
N VAL A 118 12.31 -2.69 13.60
CA VAL A 118 10.99 -2.07 13.46
C VAL A 118 11.06 -0.61 13.02
N THR A 119 12.20 0.06 13.18
CA THR A 119 12.37 1.45 12.75
C THR A 119 12.41 1.61 11.24
N GLU A 120 12.63 0.53 10.50
CA GLU A 120 12.65 0.50 9.02
C GLU A 120 11.31 0.08 8.41
N TRP A 121 10.32 -0.28 9.23
CA TRP A 121 9.02 -0.71 8.74
C TRP A 121 8.15 0.47 8.32
N ILE A 122 7.29 0.23 7.35
CA ILE A 122 6.24 1.18 6.94
C ILE A 122 4.91 0.51 7.20
N GLU A 123 4.10 1.12 8.06
CA GLU A 123 2.75 0.68 8.35
C GLU A 123 1.74 1.72 7.87
N LEU A 124 0.79 1.31 7.04
CA LEU A 124 -0.32 2.13 6.58
C LEU A 124 -1.61 1.58 7.19
N PHE A 125 -2.30 2.39 7.98
CA PHE A 125 -3.37 1.94 8.85
C PHE A 125 -4.61 1.45 8.12
N LYS A 126 -4.99 2.14 7.04
CA LYS A 126 -6.22 1.87 6.29
C LYS A 126 -5.92 1.79 4.81
N THR A 127 -5.84 0.56 4.32
CA THR A 127 -5.61 0.29 2.89
C THR A 127 -6.61 -0.72 2.37
N PHE A 128 -7.00 -0.55 1.11
CA PHE A 128 -7.91 -1.48 0.45
C PHE A 128 -7.30 -1.95 -0.87
N PRO A 129 -7.19 -3.27 -1.10
CA PRO A 129 -6.62 -3.82 -2.32
C PRO A 129 -7.61 -3.73 -3.49
N VAL A 130 -7.13 -3.21 -4.60
CA VAL A 130 -7.81 -3.25 -5.90
C VAL A 130 -6.99 -4.15 -6.81
N ALA A 131 -7.50 -5.33 -7.08
CA ALA A 131 -6.80 -6.29 -7.91
C ALA A 131 -6.82 -5.88 -9.39
N LYS A 132 -5.64 -5.95 -10.02
CA LYS A 132 -5.49 -5.92 -11.47
C LYS A 132 -4.86 -7.24 -11.88
N LEU A 133 -5.69 -8.20 -12.22
CA LEU A 133 -5.25 -9.56 -12.50
C LEU A 133 -5.23 -9.77 -14.02
N GLU A 134 -4.05 -9.99 -14.56
CA GLU A 134 -3.85 -10.40 -15.94
C GLU A 134 -3.06 -11.69 -15.97
N LEU A 135 -3.69 -12.76 -16.42
CA LEU A 135 -3.12 -14.11 -16.43
C LEU A 135 -2.92 -14.60 -17.86
N PRO A 136 -1.79 -14.29 -18.49
CA PRO A 136 -1.47 -14.84 -19.80
C PRO A 136 -1.25 -16.36 -19.69
N TYR A 137 -1.84 -17.11 -20.61
CA TYR A 137 -1.67 -18.56 -20.74
C TYR A 137 -0.82 -18.88 -21.98
N ASP A 138 0.41 -18.39 -21.99
CA ASP A 138 1.39 -18.71 -23.00
C ASP A 138 2.67 -19.30 -22.38
N ASN A 139 3.53 -19.88 -23.19
CA ASN A 139 4.76 -20.52 -22.71
C ASN A 139 5.93 -19.52 -22.53
N ALA A 140 5.75 -18.28 -22.94
CA ALA A 140 6.83 -17.29 -22.99
C ALA A 140 6.68 -16.17 -21.95
N THR A 141 5.44 -15.93 -21.47
CA THR A 141 5.15 -14.81 -20.59
C THR A 141 4.96 -15.25 -19.15
N GLN A 142 5.74 -14.68 -18.25
CA GLN A 142 5.57 -14.91 -16.82
C GLN A 142 4.26 -14.26 -16.34
N ARG A 143 3.48 -14.99 -15.56
CA ARG A 143 2.27 -14.46 -14.92
C ARG A 143 2.68 -13.48 -13.83
N ASN A 144 2.14 -12.28 -13.89
CA ASN A 144 2.35 -11.26 -12.88
C ASN A 144 0.99 -10.92 -12.24
N PHE A 145 0.99 -10.94 -10.91
CA PHE A 145 -0.16 -10.51 -10.13
C PHE A 145 0.16 -9.12 -9.60
N VAL A 146 -0.64 -8.12 -9.97
CA VAL A 146 -0.44 -6.76 -9.47
C VAL A 146 -1.64 -6.36 -8.63
N PHE A 147 -1.39 -6.08 -7.36
CA PHE A 147 -2.38 -5.49 -6.46
C PHE A 147 -2.06 -4.02 -6.25
N SER A 148 -3.07 -3.19 -6.43
CA SER A 148 -2.99 -1.76 -6.18
C SER A 148 -3.73 -1.45 -4.89
N PHE A 149 -3.03 -0.95 -3.88
CA PHE A 149 -3.61 -0.61 -2.60
C PHE A 149 -3.94 0.87 -2.54
N LYS A 150 -5.22 1.18 -2.35
CA LYS A 150 -5.68 2.53 -2.03
C LYS A 150 -5.46 2.81 -0.56
N VAL A 151 -4.96 3.98 -0.24
CA VAL A 151 -4.65 4.39 1.14
C VAL A 151 -5.65 5.44 1.59
N PHE A 152 -6.23 5.23 2.76
CA PHE A 152 -7.19 6.15 3.36
C PHE A 152 -6.64 6.71 4.69
N PRO A 153 -6.96 7.97 5.02
CA PRO A 153 -6.66 8.48 6.35
C PRO A 153 -7.55 7.78 7.39
N SER A 154 -6.98 7.39 8.52
CA SER A 154 -7.72 6.77 9.61
C SER A 154 -8.77 7.73 10.16
N GLN A 155 -9.94 7.20 10.48
CA GLN A 155 -11.01 7.93 11.20
C GLN A 155 -11.14 7.47 12.64
N GLU A 156 -10.29 6.54 13.07
CA GLU A 156 -10.30 5.98 14.42
C GLU A 156 -9.83 6.99 15.47
N SER A 157 -10.38 6.87 16.65
CA SER A 157 -9.99 7.73 17.77
C SER A 157 -8.51 7.50 18.13
N GLY A 158 -7.75 8.59 18.18
CA GLY A 158 -6.31 8.56 18.46
C GLY A 158 -5.41 8.57 17.21
N GLN A 159 -5.95 8.23 16.04
CA GLN A 159 -5.22 8.23 14.76
C GLN A 159 -5.95 9.02 13.66
N LYS A 160 -6.90 9.85 14.05
CA LYS A 160 -7.76 10.57 13.09
C LYS A 160 -6.96 11.47 12.15
N GLY A 161 -7.08 11.21 10.85
CA GLY A 161 -6.37 11.93 9.81
C GLY A 161 -4.98 11.39 9.51
N GLU A 162 -4.50 10.37 10.24
CA GLU A 162 -3.21 9.74 10.00
C GLU A 162 -3.35 8.65 8.93
N PHE A 163 -2.37 8.55 8.06
CA PHE A 163 -2.31 7.50 7.05
C PHE A 163 -1.51 6.27 7.51
N GLY A 164 -0.51 6.48 8.34
CA GLY A 164 0.39 5.43 8.80
C GLY A 164 1.64 5.98 9.47
N THR A 165 2.57 5.07 9.75
CA THR A 165 3.85 5.37 10.39
C THR A 165 5.02 4.89 9.53
N PHE A 166 6.10 5.62 9.58
CA PHE A 166 7.44 5.20 9.14
C PHE A 166 8.23 4.89 10.41
N GLY A 167 8.58 3.64 10.60
CA GLY A 167 9.04 3.11 11.88
C GLY A 167 7.86 2.59 12.71
N HIS A 168 8.09 1.51 13.42
CA HIS A 168 7.09 0.91 14.31
C HIS A 168 7.61 1.01 15.74
N ALA A 169 6.73 1.34 16.69
CA ALA A 169 7.07 1.47 18.11
C ALA A 169 6.84 0.17 18.87
#